data_18fed324b74a90790f926ff7efa6fd83
#
_entry.id   18fed324b74a90790f926ff7efa6fd83
#
_cell.length_a   1.000
_cell.length_b   1.000
_cell.length_c   1.000
_cell.angle_alpha   90.00
_cell.angle_beta   90.00
_cell.angle_gamma   90.00
#
_symmetry.space_group_name_H-M   'P 1'
#
loop_
_entity.id
_entity.type
_entity.pdbx_description
1 polymer ?
#
loop_
_entity_poly.entity_id
_entity_poly.type
_entity_poly.pdbx_seq_one_letter_code
_entity_poly.pdbx_strand_id
1 'polypeptide(L)'
;MKVLLLVSIFISTLLSTSYNYEEGRHLYFQKGCNNCHGTNAEGSSYYPSLAHKKEEYLKEKLLAFQRGEASSQKAEVMFTFAKSLSKKQIFQLSTFLANFQDKTTQNYEISDDLLGGTN
;
A
#
# COMPACT_ATOMS: atom_id res chain seq x y z
N MET A 1 6.30 -0.72 37.92
CA MET A 1 4.94 -0.69 37.35
C MET A 1 4.79 0.32 36.21
N LYS A 2 5.24 1.56 36.35
CA LYS A 2 5.13 2.57 35.27
C LYS A 2 5.86 2.18 33.97
N VAL A 3 7.03 1.55 34.04
CA VAL A 3 7.82 1.08 32.89
C VAL A 3 7.10 -0.05 32.14
N LEU A 4 6.48 -1.00 32.85
CA LEU A 4 5.72 -2.11 32.25
C LEU A 4 4.47 -1.62 31.50
N LEU A 5 3.79 -0.60 32.02
CA LEU A 5 2.64 0.03 31.36
C LEU A 5 3.05 0.75 30.07
N LEU A 6 4.17 1.47 30.08
CA LEU A 6 4.69 2.17 28.91
C LEU A 6 5.12 1.19 27.80
N VAL A 7 5.76 0.09 28.16
CA VAL A 7 6.16 -0.97 27.21
C VAL A 7 4.93 -1.63 26.58
N SER A 8 3.89 -1.91 27.37
CA SER A 8 2.64 -2.50 26.86
C SER A 8 1.92 -1.61 25.83
N ILE A 9 1.89 -0.30 26.08
CA ILE A 9 1.29 0.67 25.13
C ILE A 9 2.08 0.73 23.83
N PHE A 10 3.41 0.69 23.90
CA PHE A 10 4.28 0.74 22.72
C PHE A 10 4.11 -0.49 21.80
N ILE A 11 3.98 -1.68 22.37
CA ILE A 11 3.76 -2.93 21.62
C ILE A 11 2.42 -2.92 20.89
N SER A 12 1.36 -2.40 21.51
CA SER A 12 0.02 -2.35 20.92
C SER A 12 -0.04 -1.45 19.67
N THR A 13 0.69 -0.34 19.65
CA THR A 13 0.71 0.56 18.49
C THR A 13 1.43 -0.04 17.29
N LEU A 14 2.52 -0.76 17.51
CA LEU A 14 3.28 -1.41 16.43
C LEU A 14 2.47 -2.53 15.73
N LEU A 15 1.72 -3.31 16.48
CA LEU A 15 0.84 -4.35 15.93
C LEU A 15 -0.28 -3.77 15.05
N SER A 16 -0.86 -2.65 15.44
CA SER A 16 -1.91 -1.99 14.67
C SER A 16 -1.42 -1.47 13.31
N THR A 17 -0.22 -0.91 13.26
CA THR A 17 0.36 -0.40 12.01
C THR A 17 0.66 -1.52 11.03
N SER A 18 1.24 -2.62 11.49
CA SER A 18 1.51 -3.80 10.68
C SER A 18 0.23 -4.41 10.12
N TYR A 19 -0.82 -4.53 10.92
CA TYR A 19 -2.13 -5.02 10.50
C TYR A 19 -2.72 -4.15 9.37
N ASN A 20 -2.75 -2.83 9.53
CA ASN A 20 -3.30 -1.94 8.52
C ASN A 20 -2.51 -1.96 7.20
N TYR A 21 -1.20 -2.13 7.27
CA TYR A 21 -0.35 -2.29 6.10
C TYR A 21 -0.71 -3.57 5.30
N GLU A 22 -0.81 -4.72 5.96
CA GLU A 22 -1.14 -5.99 5.30
C GLU A 22 -2.57 -6.00 4.74
N GLU A 23 -3.54 -5.44 5.47
CA GLU A 23 -4.90 -5.26 4.97
C GLU A 23 -4.94 -4.33 3.75
N GLY A 24 -4.21 -3.23 3.78
CA GLY A 24 -4.07 -2.32 2.63
C GLY A 24 -3.45 -3.01 1.42
N ARG A 25 -2.43 -3.81 1.63
CA ARG A 25 -1.82 -4.64 0.59
C ARG A 25 -2.83 -5.61 -0.02
N HIS A 26 -3.55 -6.34 0.81
CA HIS A 26 -4.59 -7.27 0.36
C HIS A 26 -5.67 -6.54 -0.47
N LEU A 27 -6.16 -5.41 0.01
CA LEU A 27 -7.15 -4.58 -0.69
C LEU A 27 -6.63 -4.09 -2.05
N TYR A 28 -5.36 -3.67 -2.13
CA TYR A 28 -4.75 -3.18 -3.36
C TYR A 28 -4.86 -4.19 -4.51
N PHE A 29 -4.57 -5.45 -4.23
CA PHE A 29 -4.70 -6.53 -5.20
C PHE A 29 -6.15 -6.98 -5.39
N GLN A 30 -6.90 -7.15 -4.33
CA GLN A 30 -8.30 -7.59 -4.38
C GLN A 30 -9.19 -6.63 -5.17
N LYS A 31 -8.98 -5.32 -5.02
CA LYS A 31 -9.73 -4.28 -5.74
C LYS A 31 -9.19 -4.01 -7.14
N GLY A 32 -8.14 -4.69 -7.58
CA GLY A 32 -7.57 -4.55 -8.91
C GLY A 32 -6.79 -3.26 -9.16
N CYS A 33 -6.35 -2.56 -8.13
CA CYS A 33 -5.55 -1.34 -8.25
C CYS A 33 -4.25 -1.60 -9.03
N ASN A 34 -3.66 -2.78 -8.81
CA ASN A 34 -2.43 -3.23 -9.47
C ASN A 34 -2.57 -3.37 -10.99
N ASN A 35 -3.78 -3.57 -11.52
CA ASN A 35 -3.99 -3.73 -12.97
C ASN A 35 -3.61 -2.47 -13.76
N CYS A 36 -3.74 -1.31 -13.15
CA CYS A 36 -3.38 -0.02 -13.75
C CYS A 36 -2.13 0.58 -13.10
N HIS A 37 -2.04 0.55 -11.78
CA HIS A 37 -0.96 1.20 -11.04
C HIS A 37 0.29 0.33 -10.87
N GLY A 38 0.25 -0.93 -11.29
CA GLY A 38 1.39 -1.85 -11.25
C GLY A 38 1.45 -2.67 -9.96
N THR A 39 2.15 -3.81 -10.03
CA THR A 39 2.32 -4.73 -8.91
C THR A 39 3.08 -4.11 -7.74
N ASN A 40 4.01 -3.23 -8.04
CA ASN A 40 4.80 -2.46 -7.07
C ASN A 40 4.28 -1.02 -6.91
N ALA A 41 3.05 -0.75 -7.34
CA ALA A 41 2.45 0.58 -7.34
C ALA A 41 3.33 1.65 -8.03
N GLU A 42 4.14 1.21 -8.98
CA GLU A 42 5.11 2.01 -9.74
C GLU A 42 4.46 2.90 -10.79
N GLY A 43 3.23 2.57 -11.19
CA GLY A 43 2.55 3.25 -12.28
C GLY A 43 3.15 2.97 -13.65
N SER A 44 2.88 3.83 -14.60
CA SER A 44 3.40 3.79 -15.97
C SER A 44 3.42 5.21 -16.56
N SER A 45 3.76 5.35 -17.85
CA SER A 45 3.62 6.63 -18.55
C SER A 45 2.17 7.12 -18.61
N TYR A 46 1.20 6.23 -18.44
CA TYR A 46 -0.23 6.54 -18.49
C TYR A 46 -0.88 6.64 -17.10
N TYR A 47 -0.50 5.79 -16.16
CA TYR A 47 -1.05 5.73 -14.81
C TYR A 47 -0.04 6.23 -13.77
N PRO A 48 -0.47 7.03 -12.80
CA PRO A 48 0.47 7.57 -11.81
C PRO A 48 1.03 6.49 -10.88
N SER A 49 2.29 6.66 -10.48
CA SER A 49 2.89 5.94 -9.38
C SER A 49 2.21 6.31 -8.06
N LEU A 50 1.96 5.32 -7.21
CA LEU A 50 1.33 5.49 -5.90
C LEU A 50 2.27 5.17 -4.74
N ALA A 51 3.28 4.31 -4.96
CA ALA A 51 4.24 3.93 -3.93
C ALA A 51 4.98 5.14 -3.36
N HIS A 52 5.16 5.15 -2.04
CA HIS A 52 5.89 6.17 -1.28
C HIS A 52 5.33 7.61 -1.36
N LYS A 53 4.09 7.75 -1.83
CA LYS A 53 3.39 9.02 -1.71
C LYS A 53 2.95 9.24 -0.26
N LYS A 54 2.82 10.50 0.15
CA LYS A 54 2.34 10.83 1.51
C LYS A 54 0.97 10.20 1.77
N GLU A 55 0.80 9.56 2.90
CA GLU A 55 -0.44 8.89 3.30
C GLU A 55 -1.65 9.83 3.22
N GLU A 56 -1.50 11.04 3.76
CA GLU A 56 -2.56 12.06 3.72
C GLU A 56 -2.95 12.46 2.29
N TYR A 57 -1.97 12.59 1.39
CA TYR A 57 -2.23 12.88 -0.03
C TYR A 57 -3.05 11.76 -0.69
N LEU A 58 -2.68 10.50 -0.45
CA LEU A 58 -3.39 9.33 -1.01
C LEU A 58 -4.82 9.26 -0.48
N LYS A 59 -4.99 9.47 0.82
CA LYS A 59 -6.29 9.49 1.48
C LYS A 59 -7.20 10.57 0.90
N GLU A 60 -6.71 11.81 0.80
CA GLU A 60 -7.48 12.92 0.23
C GLU A 60 -7.84 12.68 -1.23
N LYS A 61 -6.96 12.09 -2.03
CA LYS A 61 -7.28 11.74 -3.43
C LYS A 61 -8.40 10.72 -3.53
N LEU A 62 -8.38 9.65 -2.73
CA LEU A 62 -9.46 8.66 -2.72
C LEU A 62 -10.79 9.25 -2.24
N LEU A 63 -10.77 10.11 -1.23
CA LEU A 63 -11.97 10.82 -0.76
C LEU A 63 -12.50 11.80 -1.83
N ALA A 64 -11.63 12.50 -2.54
CA ALA A 64 -12.01 13.38 -3.65
C ALA A 64 -12.70 12.59 -4.77
N PHE A 65 -12.17 11.43 -5.13
CA PHE A 65 -12.81 10.56 -6.13
C PHE A 65 -14.19 10.06 -5.67
N GLN A 66 -14.37 9.80 -4.38
CA GLN A 66 -15.71 9.47 -3.84
C GLN A 66 -16.71 10.62 -3.98
N ARG A 67 -16.24 11.88 -3.93
CA ARG A 67 -17.06 13.07 -4.17
C ARG A 67 -17.27 13.40 -5.65
N GLY A 68 -16.68 12.61 -6.56
CA GLY A 68 -16.73 12.87 -8.01
C GLY A 68 -15.80 14.01 -8.45
N GLU A 69 -14.74 14.26 -7.70
CA GLU A 69 -13.74 15.29 -7.98
C GLU A 69 -12.50 14.65 -8.62
N ALA A 70 -12.16 15.05 -9.83
CA ALA A 70 -10.96 14.62 -10.53
C ALA A 70 -10.23 15.82 -11.16
N SER A 71 -8.91 15.74 -11.21
CA SER A 71 -8.07 16.78 -11.82
C SER A 71 -8.02 16.67 -13.35
N SER A 72 -8.52 15.58 -13.93
CA SER A 72 -8.57 15.35 -15.37
C SER A 72 -9.62 14.32 -15.69
N GLN A 73 -10.15 14.35 -16.92
CA GLN A 73 -11.08 13.35 -17.44
C GLN A 73 -10.52 11.92 -17.33
N LYS A 74 -9.21 11.74 -17.54
CA LYS A 74 -8.52 10.47 -17.38
C LYS A 74 -8.60 9.92 -15.95
N ALA A 75 -8.60 10.78 -14.95
CA ALA A 75 -8.68 10.38 -13.53
C ALA A 75 -10.11 10.00 -13.10
N GLU A 76 -11.14 10.30 -13.90
CA GLU A 76 -12.54 9.99 -13.58
C GLU A 76 -12.80 8.49 -13.47
N VAL A 77 -12.01 7.66 -14.13
CA VAL A 77 -12.08 6.19 -13.99
C VAL A 77 -11.96 5.74 -12.53
N MET A 78 -11.23 6.51 -11.72
CA MET A 78 -11.03 6.23 -10.30
C MET A 78 -12.31 6.37 -9.46
N PHE A 79 -13.34 7.08 -9.94
CA PHE A 79 -14.63 7.19 -9.23
C PHE A 79 -15.25 5.82 -8.98
N THR A 80 -15.22 4.94 -9.99
CA THR A 80 -15.76 3.59 -9.89
C THR A 80 -15.04 2.77 -8.83
N PHE A 81 -13.71 2.86 -8.77
CA PHE A 81 -12.91 2.10 -7.81
C PHE A 81 -13.00 2.67 -6.38
N ALA A 82 -13.01 3.97 -6.24
CA ALA A 82 -13.06 4.63 -4.93
C ALA A 82 -14.44 4.58 -4.27
N LYS A 83 -15.53 4.59 -5.07
CA LYS A 83 -16.91 4.72 -4.58
C LYS A 83 -17.30 3.69 -3.51
N SER A 84 -16.84 2.46 -3.64
CA SER A 84 -17.18 1.34 -2.74
C SER A 84 -16.27 1.22 -1.52
N LEU A 85 -15.22 2.04 -1.43
CA LEU A 85 -14.27 1.95 -0.32
C LEU A 85 -14.85 2.57 0.95
N SER A 86 -14.73 1.87 2.08
CA SER A 86 -14.99 2.45 3.39
C SER A 86 -13.85 3.40 3.81
N LYS A 87 -14.10 4.25 4.79
CA LYS A 87 -13.06 5.12 5.38
C LYS A 87 -11.88 4.31 5.91
N LYS A 88 -12.16 3.16 6.54
CA LYS A 88 -11.14 2.22 7.02
C LYS A 88 -10.29 1.67 5.87
N GLN A 89 -10.93 1.25 4.78
CA GLN A 89 -10.22 0.73 3.59
C GLN A 89 -9.37 1.79 2.92
N ILE A 90 -9.84 3.03 2.83
CA ILE A 90 -9.07 4.17 2.34
C ILE A 90 -7.81 4.38 3.21
N PHE A 91 -7.97 4.37 4.52
CA PHE A 91 -6.84 4.47 5.44
C PHE A 91 -5.83 3.33 5.24
N GLN A 92 -6.30 2.08 5.18
CA GLN A 92 -5.45 0.90 5.00
C GLN A 92 -4.69 0.93 3.66
N LEU A 93 -5.36 1.28 2.56
CA LEU A 93 -4.72 1.45 1.25
C LEU A 93 -3.66 2.57 1.29
N SER A 94 -3.97 3.69 1.91
CA SER A 94 -3.05 4.82 2.01
C SER A 94 -1.83 4.47 2.87
N THR A 95 -2.03 3.74 3.97
CA THR A 95 -0.93 3.25 4.82
C THR A 95 -0.02 2.28 4.06
N PHE A 96 -0.59 1.32 3.34
CA PHE A 96 0.17 0.38 2.52
C PHE A 96 1.01 1.10 1.46
N LEU A 97 0.39 1.97 0.66
CA LEU A 97 1.05 2.66 -0.44
C LEU A 97 2.14 3.65 0.04
N ALA A 98 1.86 4.38 1.11
CA ALA A 98 2.83 5.33 1.68
C ALA A 98 4.08 4.64 2.23
N ASN A 99 3.91 3.44 2.80
CA ASN A 99 4.97 2.65 3.41
C ASN A 99 5.36 1.42 2.56
N PHE A 100 5.14 1.50 1.26
CA PHE A 100 5.35 0.38 0.35
C PHE A 100 6.75 -0.21 0.51
N GLN A 101 6.80 -1.54 0.68
CA GLN A 101 8.04 -2.31 0.75
C GLN A 101 8.09 -3.28 -0.42
N ASP A 102 9.11 -3.16 -1.24
CA ASP A 102 9.38 -4.13 -2.28
C ASP A 102 9.94 -5.41 -1.65
N LYS A 103 9.09 -6.45 -1.56
CA LYS A 103 9.51 -7.75 -1.02
C LYS A 103 10.43 -8.52 -1.97
N THR A 104 10.63 -8.03 -3.19
CA THR A 104 11.47 -8.71 -4.19
C THR A 104 12.94 -8.69 -3.78
N THR A 105 13.37 -7.75 -2.95
CA THR A 105 14.75 -7.62 -2.47
C THR A 105 15.07 -8.43 -1.23
N GLN A 106 14.07 -9.01 -0.53
CA GLN A 106 14.32 -9.67 0.75
C GLN A 106 14.49 -11.19 0.69
N ASN A 107 14.23 -11.85 -0.44
CA ASN A 107 14.23 -13.32 -0.51
C ASN A 107 15.00 -13.92 -1.69
N TYR A 108 15.92 -13.19 -2.28
CA TYR A 108 16.77 -13.76 -3.31
C TYR A 108 18.25 -13.77 -2.88
N GLU A 109 18.53 -14.32 -1.70
CA GLU A 109 19.81 -14.94 -1.50
C GLU A 109 19.73 -16.33 -2.14
N ILE A 110 20.19 -16.41 -3.39
CA ILE A 110 20.52 -17.72 -3.98
C ILE A 110 21.64 -18.26 -3.10
N SER A 111 21.34 -19.32 -2.35
CA SER A 111 22.40 -20.03 -1.66
C SER A 111 23.39 -20.53 -2.71
N ASP A 112 24.67 -20.25 -2.51
CA ASP A 112 25.78 -20.68 -3.39
C ASP A 112 25.76 -22.19 -3.69
N ASP A 113 25.01 -22.94 -2.92
CA ASP A 113 24.78 -24.40 -3.05
C ASP A 113 23.96 -24.76 -4.29
N LEU A 114 23.21 -23.81 -4.88
CA LEU A 114 22.42 -24.03 -6.11
C LEU A 114 23.16 -23.58 -7.39
N LEU A 115 24.32 -22.94 -7.23
CA LEU A 115 25.19 -22.54 -8.33
C LEU A 115 26.21 -23.63 -8.68
N GLY A 116 25.83 -24.91 -8.54
CA GLY A 116 26.53 -26.10 -8.99
C GLY A 116 28.01 -25.90 -9.30
N GLY A 117 28.86 -26.09 -8.31
CA GLY A 117 30.32 -26.15 -8.54
C GLY A 117 30.64 -27.28 -9.51
N THR A 118 30.97 -26.93 -10.73
CA THR A 118 31.58 -27.87 -11.65
C THR A 118 33.06 -28.06 -11.27
N ASN A 119 33.39 -29.25 -10.76
CA ASN A 119 34.73 -29.75 -10.80
C ASN A 119 35.10 -30.20 -12.21
#